data_948ce7c474867eed9b422af3c5d77800
#
_entry.id   948ce7c474867eed9b422af3c5d77800
#
_cell.length_a   1.000
_cell.length_b   1.000
_cell.length_c   1.000
_cell.angle_alpha   90.00
_cell.angle_beta   90.00
_cell.angle_gamma   90.00
#
_symmetry.space_group_name_H-M   'P 1'
#
loop_
_entity.id
_entity.type
_entity.pdbx_description
1 polymer ?
#
loop_
_entity_poly.entity_id
_entity_poly.type
_entity_poly.pdbx_seq_one_letter_code
_entity_poly.pdbx_strand_id
1 'polypeptide(L)'
;MSRRTSLLAATLLIPLAATAQSAPGDFRLLFTGDVMMSRLVRAEIDQRKTSPWADFSALFSSASLVGGNFEGALGDPAKCPAENKLCFAAPDSAAELMRQAGFRLVTAENNHSGDLGQPGRNETRAAFQQSGLLALDFDSSPQFFRIGELTVGFVAVTTIRAADGRVEQVPSVELAQKLRLARQLANLVVVSIHWGNELQDWPTDAQQQQARWLVEHGADLIVGHHPHVVQAPECIEGKPVFFSLGNHLFDQKYTETKDGLIADCRIHDGRLLCGALATHTDEPTAFPKLAGRNAAADQALAGCAPQLGPGAQISGVTIRPEPWSPDQPVNGIILDGYKIEDDGAGKLVWQSRRQTLVSLQLVTSMAAEPMLLSLERHNSSIDDEVGLRPYVYAIGPNGLIARWRGSALAWPLVDAVESKDGVLCALHRGDSFLLPDPATKSTRIAAYRWNGFGFTGIDTPPECEPILLDSSVHSRSAVPAANPEPH
;
A
#
# COMPACT_ATOMS: atom_id res chain seq x y z
N MET A 1 -19.05 54.64 -60.75
CA MET A 1 -19.02 53.13 -60.79
C MET A 1 -17.93 52.63 -59.82
N SER A 2 -18.41 52.34 -58.59
CA SER A 2 -17.51 51.88 -57.51
C SER A 2 -17.86 50.39 -57.25
N ARG A 3 -16.90 49.51 -57.48
CA ARG A 3 -17.02 48.08 -57.17
C ARG A 3 -16.62 47.84 -55.71
N ARG A 4 -17.58 47.39 -54.91
CA ARG A 4 -17.36 46.90 -53.56
C ARG A 4 -16.98 45.42 -53.64
N THR A 5 -15.77 45.09 -53.20
CA THR A 5 -15.26 43.73 -53.03
C THR A 5 -15.66 43.27 -51.60
N SER A 6 -16.52 42.25 -51.51
CA SER A 6 -16.87 41.64 -50.23
C SER A 6 -15.85 40.51 -49.92
N LEU A 7 -15.13 40.65 -48.81
CA LEU A 7 -14.31 39.54 -48.26
C LEU A 7 -15.26 38.66 -47.45
N LEU A 8 -15.42 37.41 -47.86
CA LEU A 8 -15.97 36.33 -47.02
C LEU A 8 -14.85 35.82 -46.06
N ALA A 9 -15.05 36.03 -44.77
CA ALA A 9 -14.25 35.39 -43.74
C ALA A 9 -14.78 33.97 -43.50
N ALA A 10 -13.97 32.98 -43.86
CA ALA A 10 -14.26 31.55 -43.51
C ALA A 10 -13.84 31.34 -42.08
N THR A 11 -14.81 31.16 -41.20
CA THR A 11 -14.59 30.74 -39.82
C THR A 11 -14.28 29.22 -39.78
N LEU A 12 -13.03 28.86 -39.49
CA LEU A 12 -12.64 27.50 -39.23
C LEU A 12 -13.22 27.10 -37.86
N LEU A 13 -14.22 26.26 -37.82
CA LEU A 13 -14.67 25.56 -36.63
C LEU A 13 -13.69 24.41 -36.34
N ILE A 14 -12.80 24.62 -35.39
CA ILE A 14 -11.99 23.54 -34.80
C ILE A 14 -12.95 22.74 -33.92
N PRO A 15 -13.12 21.42 -34.13
CA PRO A 15 -13.91 20.63 -33.24
C PRO A 15 -13.16 20.56 -31.87
N LEU A 16 -13.76 21.09 -30.81
CA LEU A 16 -13.35 20.81 -29.45
C LEU A 16 -13.47 19.29 -29.26
N ALA A 17 -12.35 18.61 -29.11
CA ALA A 17 -12.34 17.25 -28.62
C ALA A 17 -13.03 17.25 -27.24
N ALA A 18 -14.20 16.69 -27.17
CA ALA A 18 -14.90 16.45 -25.92
C ALA A 18 -14.01 15.53 -25.07
N THR A 19 -13.36 16.08 -24.07
CA THR A 19 -12.82 15.29 -22.98
C THR A 19 -13.99 14.56 -22.36
N ALA A 20 -14.03 13.24 -22.50
CA ALA A 20 -15.01 12.42 -21.83
C ALA A 20 -14.82 12.64 -20.31
N GLN A 21 -15.62 13.52 -19.74
CA GLN A 21 -15.78 13.63 -18.30
C GLN A 21 -16.36 12.30 -17.83
N SER A 22 -15.59 11.54 -17.02
CA SER A 22 -16.11 10.39 -16.29
C SER A 22 -17.38 10.80 -15.52
N ALA A 23 -18.39 9.94 -15.54
CA ALA A 23 -19.58 10.13 -14.73
C ALA A 23 -19.18 10.35 -13.25
N PRO A 24 -19.93 11.15 -12.47
CA PRO A 24 -19.64 11.35 -11.06
C PRO A 24 -19.60 9.99 -10.35
N GLY A 25 -18.42 9.55 -9.89
CA GLY A 25 -18.23 8.29 -9.19
C GLY A 25 -17.38 7.24 -9.90
N ASP A 26 -17.00 7.44 -11.18
CA ASP A 26 -16.11 6.53 -11.89
C ASP A 26 -14.64 6.96 -11.72
N PHE A 27 -13.82 6.08 -11.13
CA PHE A 27 -12.41 6.33 -10.93
C PHE A 27 -11.59 5.24 -11.59
N ARG A 28 -10.45 5.62 -12.17
CA ARG A 28 -9.52 4.71 -12.83
C ARG A 28 -8.19 4.72 -12.09
N LEU A 29 -7.72 3.53 -11.71
CA LEU A 29 -6.44 3.30 -11.06
C LEU A 29 -5.56 2.50 -12.03
N LEU A 30 -4.35 2.96 -12.27
CA LEU A 30 -3.36 2.28 -13.10
C LEU A 30 -2.14 1.93 -12.25
N PHE A 31 -1.67 0.68 -12.36
CA PHE A 31 -0.43 0.25 -11.73
C PHE A 31 0.49 -0.38 -12.77
N THR A 32 1.70 0.16 -12.90
CA THR A 32 2.73 -0.36 -13.81
C THR A 32 3.59 -1.41 -13.13
N GLY A 33 4.27 -2.23 -13.91
CA GLY A 33 5.32 -3.13 -13.44
C GLY A 33 6.58 -2.40 -12.95
N ASP A 34 7.72 -3.11 -12.95
CA ASP A 34 8.97 -2.64 -12.37
C ASP A 34 9.60 -1.50 -13.17
N VAL A 35 9.98 -0.45 -12.46
CA VAL A 35 10.60 0.77 -12.99
C VAL A 35 11.98 0.95 -12.37
N MET A 36 13.03 0.71 -13.14
CA MET A 36 14.42 0.93 -12.78
C MET A 36 15.00 2.06 -13.64
N MET A 37 15.53 3.12 -13.01
CA MET A 37 15.99 4.32 -13.72
C MET A 37 17.51 4.56 -13.59
N SER A 38 18.26 3.47 -13.44
CA SER A 38 19.73 3.48 -13.40
C SER A 38 20.32 2.86 -14.68
N ARG A 39 21.61 2.63 -14.73
CA ARG A 39 22.36 1.91 -15.77
C ARG A 39 22.01 2.36 -17.21
N LEU A 40 21.65 1.42 -18.11
CA LEU A 40 21.35 1.71 -19.51
C LEU A 40 20.09 2.54 -19.69
N VAL A 41 19.07 2.34 -18.83
CA VAL A 41 17.86 3.16 -18.85
C VAL A 41 18.21 4.63 -18.64
N ARG A 42 19.07 4.93 -17.66
CA ARG A 42 19.52 6.29 -17.38
C ARG A 42 20.29 6.88 -18.58
N ALA A 43 21.23 6.10 -19.14
CA ALA A 43 21.99 6.53 -20.29
C ALA A 43 21.09 6.88 -21.49
N GLU A 44 20.05 6.08 -21.72
CA GLU A 44 19.10 6.31 -22.80
C GLU A 44 18.22 7.55 -22.55
N ILE A 45 17.75 7.78 -21.31
CA ILE A 45 17.02 9.00 -20.94
C ILE A 45 17.87 10.24 -21.22
N ASP A 46 19.13 10.22 -20.78
CA ASP A 46 20.07 11.35 -20.98
C ASP A 46 20.38 11.62 -22.45
N GLN A 47 20.48 10.55 -23.25
CA GLN A 47 20.74 10.66 -24.68
C GLN A 47 19.54 11.20 -25.46
N ARG A 48 18.36 10.63 -25.21
CA ARG A 48 17.12 10.97 -25.95
C ARG A 48 16.50 12.28 -25.50
N LYS A 49 16.68 12.66 -24.23
CA LYS A 49 16.06 13.84 -23.60
C LYS A 49 14.54 13.87 -23.75
N THR A 50 13.93 12.68 -23.86
CA THR A 50 12.47 12.47 -23.95
C THR A 50 12.01 11.63 -22.79
N SER A 51 10.77 11.81 -22.36
CA SER A 51 10.19 10.98 -21.31
C SER A 51 10.04 9.53 -21.80
N PRO A 52 10.45 8.53 -20.99
CA PRO A 52 10.17 7.12 -21.28
C PRO A 52 8.67 6.81 -21.42
N TRP A 53 7.82 7.66 -20.86
CA TRP A 53 6.37 7.52 -20.83
C TRP A 53 5.63 8.41 -21.82
N ALA A 54 6.29 8.94 -22.85
CA ALA A 54 5.65 9.82 -23.82
C ALA A 54 4.41 9.18 -24.47
N ASP A 55 4.49 7.88 -24.82
CA ASP A 55 3.41 7.12 -25.43
C ASP A 55 2.24 6.82 -24.43
N PHE A 56 2.49 6.97 -23.14
CA PHE A 56 1.49 6.72 -22.09
C PHE A 56 0.81 8.00 -21.59
N SER A 57 1.19 9.17 -22.09
CA SER A 57 0.71 10.47 -21.58
C SER A 57 -0.82 10.57 -21.56
N ALA A 58 -1.50 10.20 -22.65
CA ALA A 58 -2.95 10.22 -22.75
C ALA A 58 -3.59 9.19 -21.79
N LEU A 59 -2.99 8.00 -21.65
CA LEU A 59 -3.45 6.95 -20.76
C LEU A 59 -3.34 7.40 -19.30
N PHE A 60 -2.18 7.87 -18.88
CA PHE A 60 -1.92 8.27 -17.49
C PHE A 60 -2.75 9.51 -17.11
N SER A 61 -2.94 10.45 -18.03
CA SER A 61 -3.82 11.61 -17.81
C SER A 61 -5.30 11.24 -17.66
N SER A 62 -5.72 10.06 -18.14
CA SER A 62 -7.11 9.57 -18.00
C SER A 62 -7.36 8.87 -16.66
N ALA A 63 -6.32 8.66 -15.85
CA ALA A 63 -6.41 7.97 -14.57
C ALA A 63 -6.55 8.94 -13.41
N SER A 64 -7.31 8.52 -12.40
CA SER A 64 -7.39 9.22 -11.11
C SER A 64 -6.13 9.02 -10.28
N LEU A 65 -5.44 7.89 -10.48
CA LEU A 65 -4.16 7.56 -9.83
C LEU A 65 -3.34 6.64 -10.74
N VAL A 66 -2.04 6.94 -10.86
CA VAL A 66 -1.02 6.08 -11.46
C VAL A 66 0.01 5.73 -10.41
N GLY A 67 0.25 4.45 -10.21
CA GLY A 67 1.28 3.89 -9.32
C GLY A 67 2.20 2.92 -10.04
N GLY A 68 3.34 2.58 -9.41
CA GLY A 68 4.28 1.57 -9.92
C GLY A 68 5.37 1.25 -8.89
N ASN A 69 6.10 0.17 -9.11
CA ASN A 69 7.25 -0.19 -8.27
C ASN A 69 8.50 0.53 -8.79
N PHE A 70 9.09 1.40 -7.96
CA PHE A 70 10.41 1.97 -8.24
C PHE A 70 11.48 1.05 -7.67
N GLU A 71 12.16 0.32 -8.55
CA GLU A 71 13.16 -0.66 -8.17
C GLU A 71 14.55 -0.03 -8.20
N GLY A 72 14.99 0.39 -7.02
CA GLY A 72 16.27 1.08 -6.82
C GLY A 72 16.24 2.07 -5.67
N ALA A 73 17.30 2.86 -5.58
CA ALA A 73 17.45 3.98 -4.66
C ALA A 73 17.74 5.27 -5.45
N LEU A 74 17.24 6.40 -4.95
CA LEU A 74 17.65 7.72 -5.47
C LEU A 74 18.93 8.16 -4.77
N GLY A 75 19.90 8.64 -5.55
CA GLY A 75 21.16 9.12 -5.05
C GLY A 75 22.30 9.00 -6.07
N ASP A 76 23.52 9.33 -5.61
CA ASP A 76 24.72 9.28 -6.43
C ASP A 76 25.18 7.82 -6.64
N PRO A 77 25.28 7.32 -7.90
CA PRO A 77 25.82 5.98 -8.19
C PRO A 77 27.24 5.74 -7.65
N ALA A 78 28.03 6.78 -7.43
CA ALA A 78 29.36 6.66 -6.82
C ALA A 78 29.31 6.21 -5.35
N LYS A 79 28.16 6.31 -4.69
CA LYS A 79 27.92 5.81 -3.33
C LYS A 79 27.58 4.33 -3.29
N CYS A 80 27.41 3.66 -4.43
CA CYS A 80 27.17 2.21 -4.47
C CYS A 80 28.32 1.46 -3.82
N PRO A 81 28.05 0.50 -2.89
CA PRO A 81 29.08 -0.34 -2.32
C PRO A 81 29.83 -1.12 -3.43
N ALA A 82 31.14 -1.17 -3.36
CA ALA A 82 31.98 -1.80 -4.41
C ALA A 82 31.66 -3.31 -4.59
N GLU A 83 31.18 -3.96 -3.53
CA GLU A 83 30.73 -5.35 -3.52
C GLU A 83 29.35 -5.55 -4.14
N ASN A 84 28.50 -4.51 -4.18
CA ASN A 84 27.17 -4.56 -4.79
C ASN A 84 27.22 -4.24 -6.28
N LYS A 85 27.48 -5.26 -7.12
CA LYS A 85 27.55 -5.11 -8.57
C LYS A 85 26.19 -4.79 -9.24
N LEU A 86 25.09 -5.04 -8.55
CA LEU A 86 23.72 -4.80 -9.02
C LEU A 86 23.06 -3.62 -8.29
N CYS A 87 23.84 -2.64 -7.86
CA CYS A 87 23.31 -1.43 -7.22
C CYS A 87 22.55 -0.56 -8.23
N PHE A 88 21.27 -0.32 -7.96
CA PHE A 88 20.37 0.45 -8.82
C PHE A 88 20.18 1.86 -8.26
N ALA A 89 21.25 2.65 -8.31
CA ALA A 89 21.20 4.06 -7.92
C ALA A 89 20.81 4.94 -9.13
N ALA A 90 19.73 5.69 -8.97
CA ALA A 90 19.25 6.66 -9.95
C ALA A 90 19.33 8.10 -9.40
N PRO A 91 19.53 9.12 -10.22
CA PRO A 91 19.58 10.50 -9.74
C PRO A 91 18.21 10.99 -9.27
N ASP A 92 18.18 11.97 -8.36
CA ASP A 92 16.95 12.55 -7.80
C ASP A 92 15.99 13.09 -8.87
N SER A 93 16.52 13.50 -10.04
CA SER A 93 15.71 13.90 -11.19
C SER A 93 14.78 12.82 -11.72
N ALA A 94 15.00 11.54 -11.36
CA ALA A 94 14.11 10.44 -11.72
C ALA A 94 12.73 10.62 -11.07
N ALA A 95 12.66 11.12 -9.84
CA ALA A 95 11.39 11.40 -9.14
C ALA A 95 10.56 12.45 -9.91
N GLU A 96 11.19 13.53 -10.37
CA GLU A 96 10.50 14.56 -11.13
C GLU A 96 10.04 14.06 -12.52
N LEU A 97 10.83 13.22 -13.18
CA LEU A 97 10.42 12.60 -14.45
C LEU A 97 9.17 11.71 -14.27
N MET A 98 9.11 10.91 -13.21
CA MET A 98 7.93 10.10 -12.90
C MET A 98 6.72 10.98 -12.58
N ARG A 99 6.89 12.04 -11.79
CA ARG A 99 5.82 12.99 -11.49
C ARG A 99 5.26 13.64 -12.77
N GLN A 100 6.14 14.10 -13.66
CA GLN A 100 5.77 14.72 -14.93
C GLN A 100 5.06 13.74 -15.87
N ALA A 101 5.39 12.45 -15.80
CA ALA A 101 4.71 11.40 -16.55
C ALA A 101 3.30 11.13 -16.02
N GLY A 102 2.95 11.57 -14.81
CA GLY A 102 1.62 11.40 -14.22
C GLY A 102 1.56 10.45 -13.03
N PHE A 103 2.67 9.84 -12.63
CA PHE A 103 2.70 9.04 -11.38
C PHE A 103 2.32 9.91 -10.18
N ARG A 104 1.65 9.28 -9.20
CA ARG A 104 1.30 9.87 -7.91
C ARG A 104 1.82 9.05 -6.74
N LEU A 105 2.05 7.77 -6.98
CA LEU A 105 2.49 6.77 -6.02
C LEU A 105 3.63 5.97 -6.63
N VAL A 106 4.69 5.76 -5.87
CA VAL A 106 5.69 4.73 -6.14
C VAL A 106 5.83 3.84 -4.92
N THR A 107 5.88 2.53 -5.12
CA THR A 107 6.31 1.63 -4.05
C THR A 107 7.82 1.51 -4.12
N ALA A 108 8.47 1.73 -2.97
CA ALA A 108 9.92 1.68 -2.80
C ALA A 108 10.29 0.61 -1.77
N GLU A 109 9.49 -0.49 -1.71
CA GLU A 109 9.73 -1.65 -0.87
C GLU A 109 10.05 -2.85 -1.73
N ASN A 110 11.34 -3.04 -2.02
CA ASN A 110 11.88 -4.09 -2.89
C ASN A 110 13.33 -4.42 -2.49
N ASN A 111 13.94 -5.42 -3.13
CA ASN A 111 15.31 -5.84 -2.86
C ASN A 111 16.37 -4.78 -3.18
N HIS A 112 16.09 -3.81 -4.06
CA HIS A 112 16.99 -2.73 -4.46
C HIS A 112 16.79 -1.41 -3.70
N SER A 113 15.73 -1.29 -2.91
CA SER A 113 15.49 -0.08 -2.12
C SER A 113 16.58 0.19 -1.06
N GLY A 114 17.33 -0.85 -0.67
CA GLY A 114 18.47 -0.80 0.25
C GLY A 114 19.85 -0.67 -0.40
N ASP A 115 19.96 -0.45 -1.70
CA ASP A 115 21.24 -0.46 -2.42
C ASP A 115 22.22 0.63 -1.97
N LEU A 116 21.71 1.74 -1.47
CA LEU A 116 22.48 2.81 -0.82
C LEU A 116 22.39 2.78 0.71
N GLY A 117 21.99 1.64 1.29
CA GLY A 117 21.80 1.45 2.72
C GLY A 117 20.60 2.21 3.30
N GLN A 118 20.44 2.17 4.63
CA GLN A 118 19.34 2.86 5.31
C GLN A 118 19.31 4.39 5.08
N PRO A 119 20.43 5.12 5.05
CA PRO A 119 20.42 6.53 4.66
C PRO A 119 19.84 6.73 3.26
N GLY A 120 20.22 5.91 2.28
CA GLY A 120 19.71 5.99 0.91
C GLY A 120 18.20 5.74 0.81
N ARG A 121 17.63 4.82 1.61
CA ARG A 121 16.17 4.65 1.71
C ARG A 121 15.47 5.95 2.15
N ASN A 122 16.01 6.59 3.18
CA ASN A 122 15.45 7.83 3.71
C ASN A 122 15.58 8.98 2.71
N GLU A 123 16.73 9.09 2.02
CA GLU A 123 16.97 10.07 0.97
C GLU A 123 16.02 9.84 -0.21
N THR A 124 15.84 8.58 -0.65
CA THR A 124 14.91 8.19 -1.72
C THR A 124 13.47 8.62 -1.40
N ARG A 125 12.98 8.30 -0.21
CA ARG A 125 11.65 8.69 0.23
C ARG A 125 11.48 10.21 0.26
N ALA A 126 12.47 10.92 0.81
CA ALA A 126 12.45 12.38 0.88
C ALA A 126 12.46 13.04 -0.53
N ALA A 127 13.25 12.52 -1.46
CA ALA A 127 13.31 13.03 -2.82
C ALA A 127 12.00 12.85 -3.59
N PHE A 128 11.35 11.69 -3.46
CA PHE A 128 10.02 11.48 -4.02
C PHE A 128 8.98 12.41 -3.38
N GLN A 129 8.98 12.54 -2.05
CA GLN A 129 8.07 13.42 -1.34
C GLN A 129 8.24 14.89 -1.76
N GLN A 130 9.48 15.37 -1.88
CA GLN A 130 9.78 16.72 -2.38
C GLN A 130 9.30 16.95 -3.82
N SER A 131 9.30 15.90 -4.64
CA SER A 131 8.74 15.94 -6.00
C SER A 131 7.22 15.83 -6.04
N GLY A 132 6.54 15.67 -4.89
CA GLY A 132 5.08 15.53 -4.80
C GLY A 132 4.57 14.12 -5.12
N LEU A 133 5.43 13.10 -4.99
CA LEU A 133 5.08 11.68 -5.13
C LEU A 133 5.10 11.00 -3.75
N LEU A 134 4.11 10.17 -3.48
CA LEU A 134 4.21 9.26 -2.35
C LEU A 134 5.19 8.14 -2.70
N ALA A 135 6.28 8.03 -1.93
CA ALA A 135 7.09 6.82 -1.89
C ALA A 135 6.64 5.97 -0.71
N LEU A 136 6.02 4.85 -1.01
CA LEU A 136 5.48 3.93 -0.04
C LEU A 136 6.48 2.81 0.23
N ASP A 137 6.87 2.66 1.48
CA ASP A 137 7.64 1.53 2.01
C ASP A 137 6.86 0.84 3.13
N PHE A 138 7.41 -0.24 3.68
CA PHE A 138 6.74 -0.97 4.75
C PHE A 138 6.58 -0.11 6.01
N ASP A 139 7.59 0.66 6.40
CA ASP A 139 7.55 1.49 7.62
C ASP A 139 6.50 2.60 7.53
N SER A 140 6.36 3.21 6.35
CA SER A 140 5.38 4.28 6.14
C SER A 140 3.95 3.78 5.87
N SER A 141 3.77 2.45 5.69
CA SER A 141 2.46 1.85 5.45
C SER A 141 1.60 1.79 6.73
N PRO A 142 0.26 1.90 6.62
CA PRO A 142 -0.49 2.27 5.43
C PRO A 142 -0.49 3.77 5.17
N GLN A 143 -0.63 4.16 3.90
CA GLN A 143 -0.88 5.54 3.49
C GLN A 143 -2.22 5.64 2.78
N PHE A 144 -2.82 6.82 2.80
CA PHE A 144 -4.19 6.99 2.34
C PHE A 144 -4.28 8.09 1.29
N PHE A 145 -4.90 7.75 0.16
CA PHE A 145 -5.29 8.72 -0.86
C PHE A 145 -6.80 8.93 -0.85
N ARG A 146 -7.20 10.17 -1.09
CA ARG A 146 -8.60 10.47 -1.35
C ARG A 146 -8.83 10.66 -2.84
N ILE A 147 -9.81 9.95 -3.38
CA ILE A 147 -10.25 10.05 -4.76
C ILE A 147 -11.77 10.32 -4.74
N GLY A 148 -12.16 11.57 -4.89
CA GLY A 148 -13.55 11.99 -4.60
C GLY A 148 -13.90 11.70 -3.14
N GLU A 149 -14.98 10.99 -2.91
CA GLU A 149 -15.43 10.58 -1.56
C GLU A 149 -14.79 9.28 -1.07
N LEU A 150 -14.03 8.59 -1.93
CA LEU A 150 -13.39 7.33 -1.60
C LEU A 150 -12.03 7.54 -0.95
N THR A 151 -11.75 6.73 0.06
CA THR A 151 -10.42 6.59 0.66
C THR A 151 -9.80 5.28 0.17
N VAL A 152 -8.64 5.36 -0.45
CA VAL A 152 -7.83 4.21 -0.88
C VAL A 152 -6.64 4.09 0.07
N GLY A 153 -6.51 2.96 0.74
CA GLY A 153 -5.38 2.64 1.62
C GLY A 153 -4.36 1.78 0.90
N PHE A 154 -3.09 2.15 1.00
CA PHE A 154 -1.97 1.46 0.36
C PHE A 154 -1.03 0.85 1.40
N VAL A 155 -0.66 -0.41 1.21
CA VAL A 155 0.35 -1.13 2.00
C VAL A 155 1.41 -1.67 1.06
N ALA A 156 2.71 -1.46 1.38
CA ALA A 156 3.82 -2.04 0.65
C ALA A 156 4.56 -3.06 1.51
N VAL A 157 5.01 -4.15 0.89
CA VAL A 157 5.78 -5.21 1.56
C VAL A 157 6.71 -5.90 0.57
N THR A 158 7.89 -6.35 1.03
CA THR A 158 8.77 -7.22 0.25
C THR A 158 9.13 -8.48 1.02
N THR A 159 9.07 -9.64 0.36
CA THR A 159 9.58 -10.91 0.89
C THR A 159 10.96 -11.24 0.34
N ILE A 160 11.51 -10.36 -0.51
CA ILE A 160 12.86 -10.49 -1.07
C ILE A 160 13.84 -9.67 -0.25
N ARG A 161 14.93 -10.30 0.17
CA ARG A 161 15.95 -9.65 1.01
C ARG A 161 16.64 -8.54 0.24
N ALA A 162 16.62 -7.34 0.78
CA ALA A 162 17.35 -6.20 0.25
C ALA A 162 18.84 -6.25 0.58
N ALA A 163 19.64 -5.47 -0.15
CA ALA A 163 21.09 -5.38 0.04
C ALA A 163 21.50 -4.96 1.45
N ASP A 164 20.71 -4.15 2.14
CA ASP A 164 20.91 -3.76 3.53
C ASP A 164 20.43 -4.81 4.55
N GLY A 165 20.00 -5.98 4.08
CA GLY A 165 19.58 -7.12 4.89
C GLY A 165 18.10 -7.11 5.30
N ARG A 166 17.37 -6.06 4.99
CA ARG A 166 15.94 -5.95 5.31
C ARG A 166 15.11 -6.94 4.48
N VAL A 167 14.13 -7.53 5.12
CA VAL A 167 13.11 -8.41 4.51
C VAL A 167 11.93 -8.51 5.46
N GLU A 168 10.73 -8.42 4.93
CA GLU A 168 9.51 -8.64 5.69
C GLU A 168 9.02 -10.08 5.51
N GLN A 169 8.16 -10.49 6.43
CA GLN A 169 7.51 -11.80 6.39
C GLN A 169 6.03 -11.66 6.08
N VAL A 170 5.54 -12.54 5.26
CA VAL A 170 4.10 -12.71 5.00
C VAL A 170 3.77 -14.18 5.21
N PRO A 171 3.00 -14.51 6.25
CA PRO A 171 2.33 -13.64 7.22
C PRO A 171 3.25 -13.03 8.30
N SER A 172 2.81 -11.90 8.89
CA SER A 172 3.38 -11.34 10.12
C SER A 172 2.36 -10.53 10.90
N VAL A 173 2.57 -10.42 12.21
CA VAL A 173 1.72 -9.60 13.10
C VAL A 173 1.71 -8.14 12.66
N GLU A 174 2.86 -7.59 12.34
CA GLU A 174 2.97 -6.19 11.93
C GLU A 174 2.21 -5.90 10.63
N LEU A 175 2.30 -6.78 9.64
CA LEU A 175 1.54 -6.65 8.40
C LEU A 175 0.03 -6.79 8.65
N ALA A 176 -0.40 -7.74 9.52
CA ALA A 176 -1.80 -7.86 9.90
C ALA A 176 -2.34 -6.60 10.57
N GLN A 177 -1.55 -5.95 11.43
CA GLN A 177 -1.91 -4.67 12.06
C GLN A 177 -2.08 -3.56 11.02
N LYS A 178 -1.16 -3.45 10.06
CA LYS A 178 -1.22 -2.47 8.96
C LYS A 178 -2.46 -2.69 8.08
N LEU A 179 -2.77 -3.94 7.75
CA LEU A 179 -3.96 -4.30 6.96
C LEU A 179 -5.26 -3.99 7.73
N ARG A 180 -5.33 -4.30 9.03
CA ARG A 180 -6.49 -3.93 9.86
C ARG A 180 -6.70 -2.42 9.90
N LEU A 181 -5.61 -1.65 10.07
CA LEU A 181 -5.69 -0.19 10.07
C LEU A 181 -6.16 0.33 8.71
N ALA A 182 -5.60 -0.18 7.61
CA ALA A 182 -6.00 0.17 6.27
C ALA A 182 -7.48 -0.19 6.03
N ARG A 183 -7.89 -1.42 6.35
CA ARG A 183 -9.27 -1.89 6.14
C ARG A 183 -10.29 -1.09 6.94
N GLN A 184 -9.94 -0.71 8.17
CA GLN A 184 -10.84 0.06 9.02
C GLN A 184 -11.09 1.47 8.48
N LEU A 185 -10.08 2.10 7.87
CA LEU A 185 -10.13 3.51 7.46
C LEU A 185 -10.38 3.71 5.96
N ALA A 186 -10.16 2.69 5.12
CA ALA A 186 -10.28 2.80 3.68
C ALA A 186 -11.51 2.08 3.12
N ASN A 187 -11.99 2.57 1.98
CA ASN A 187 -12.98 1.88 1.17
C ASN A 187 -12.36 0.78 0.31
N LEU A 188 -11.14 0.98 -0.14
CA LEU A 188 -10.34 0.06 -0.95
C LEU A 188 -8.94 -0.09 -0.34
N VAL A 189 -8.49 -1.32 -0.15
CA VAL A 189 -7.12 -1.62 0.32
C VAL A 189 -6.33 -2.26 -0.82
N VAL A 190 -5.24 -1.60 -1.21
CA VAL A 190 -4.30 -2.06 -2.24
C VAL A 190 -3.00 -2.46 -1.58
N VAL A 191 -2.55 -3.68 -1.83
CA VAL A 191 -1.24 -4.18 -1.38
C VAL A 191 -0.31 -4.25 -2.58
N SER A 192 0.82 -3.55 -2.52
CA SER A 192 1.93 -3.73 -3.45
C SER A 192 2.95 -4.66 -2.80
N ILE A 193 3.29 -5.75 -3.47
CA ILE A 193 4.18 -6.78 -2.93
C ILE A 193 5.29 -7.14 -3.91
N HIS A 194 6.52 -7.20 -3.40
CA HIS A 194 7.71 -7.60 -4.14
C HIS A 194 8.13 -9.00 -3.68
N TRP A 195 7.94 -10.03 -4.54
CA TRP A 195 7.96 -11.43 -4.16
C TRP A 195 8.29 -12.39 -5.29
N GLY A 196 8.42 -13.68 -4.98
CA GLY A 196 8.56 -14.75 -5.96
C GLY A 196 10.01 -14.97 -6.42
N ASN A 197 10.17 -15.55 -7.59
CA ASN A 197 11.47 -15.84 -8.19
C ASN A 197 11.63 -15.10 -9.53
N GLU A 198 12.80 -14.54 -9.77
CA GLU A 198 13.12 -13.93 -11.06
C GLU A 198 12.95 -14.93 -12.21
N LEU A 199 12.48 -14.44 -13.36
CA LEU A 199 12.30 -15.15 -14.64
C LEU A 199 11.37 -16.37 -14.59
N GLN A 200 10.57 -16.51 -13.53
CA GLN A 200 9.55 -17.55 -13.42
C GLN A 200 8.18 -16.99 -13.82
N ASP A 201 7.59 -17.48 -14.91
CA ASP A 201 6.35 -16.97 -15.51
C ASP A 201 5.06 -17.53 -14.88
N TRP A 202 5.17 -18.33 -13.82
CA TRP A 202 4.05 -18.78 -12.99
C TRP A 202 4.31 -18.50 -11.52
N PRO A 203 3.27 -18.21 -10.74
CA PRO A 203 3.44 -17.93 -9.32
C PRO A 203 3.85 -19.19 -8.56
N THR A 204 4.77 -19.01 -7.61
CA THR A 204 5.18 -20.05 -6.67
C THR A 204 4.06 -20.41 -5.69
N ASP A 205 4.13 -21.58 -5.05
CA ASP A 205 3.21 -21.97 -3.97
C ASP A 205 3.24 -20.96 -2.82
N ALA A 206 4.42 -20.37 -2.53
CA ALA A 206 4.56 -19.34 -1.52
C ALA A 206 3.78 -18.07 -1.90
N GLN A 207 3.89 -17.59 -3.14
CA GLN A 207 3.11 -16.45 -3.62
C GLN A 207 1.60 -16.73 -3.52
N GLN A 208 1.16 -17.94 -3.89
CA GLN A 208 -0.24 -18.35 -3.78
C GLN A 208 -0.76 -18.33 -2.34
N GLN A 209 0.04 -18.83 -1.39
CA GLN A 209 -0.31 -18.84 0.03
C GLN A 209 -0.33 -17.42 0.61
N GLN A 210 0.67 -16.63 0.28
CA GLN A 210 0.78 -15.23 0.71
C GLN A 210 -0.38 -14.39 0.15
N ALA A 211 -0.77 -14.60 -1.12
CA ALA A 211 -1.92 -13.92 -1.73
C ALA A 211 -3.22 -14.21 -0.98
N ARG A 212 -3.50 -15.49 -0.69
CA ARG A 212 -4.69 -15.87 0.09
C ARG A 212 -4.69 -15.20 1.46
N TRP A 213 -3.57 -15.26 2.16
CA TRP A 213 -3.44 -14.64 3.47
C TRP A 213 -3.70 -13.12 3.42
N LEU A 214 -3.15 -12.42 2.42
CA LEU A 214 -3.36 -10.98 2.24
C LEU A 214 -4.83 -10.65 1.97
N VAL A 215 -5.52 -11.44 1.14
CA VAL A 215 -6.95 -11.30 0.85
C VAL A 215 -7.79 -11.52 2.10
N GLU A 216 -7.53 -12.60 2.85
CA GLU A 216 -8.20 -12.92 4.11
C GLU A 216 -8.03 -11.81 5.16
N HIS A 217 -6.88 -11.10 5.13
CA HIS A 217 -6.57 -10.00 6.05
C HIS A 217 -6.97 -8.62 5.53
N GLY A 218 -7.75 -8.55 4.43
CA GLY A 218 -8.45 -7.34 4.01
C GLY A 218 -7.86 -6.62 2.80
N ALA A 219 -6.94 -7.21 2.05
CA ALA A 219 -6.55 -6.70 0.75
C ALA A 219 -7.69 -6.85 -0.26
N ASP A 220 -8.02 -5.80 -0.99
CA ASP A 220 -9.03 -5.80 -2.06
C ASP A 220 -8.38 -5.92 -3.45
N LEU A 221 -7.12 -5.54 -3.57
CA LEU A 221 -6.29 -5.63 -4.77
C LEU A 221 -4.86 -5.92 -4.37
N ILE A 222 -4.22 -6.90 -5.03
CA ILE A 222 -2.80 -7.19 -4.87
C ILE A 222 -2.09 -6.91 -6.20
N VAL A 223 -0.99 -6.15 -6.13
CA VAL A 223 -0.12 -5.79 -7.26
C VAL A 223 1.27 -6.30 -6.97
N GLY A 224 1.69 -7.36 -7.69
CA GLY A 224 2.94 -8.05 -7.49
C GLY A 224 4.05 -7.62 -8.46
N HIS A 225 5.29 -7.73 -7.97
CA HIS A 225 6.54 -7.29 -8.59
C HIS A 225 7.67 -8.28 -8.31
N HIS A 226 8.84 -8.12 -8.91
CA HIS A 226 10.09 -8.87 -8.76
C HIS A 226 10.34 -9.95 -9.82
N PRO A 227 9.40 -10.79 -10.26
CA PRO A 227 9.77 -11.83 -11.25
C PRO A 227 10.31 -11.26 -12.57
N HIS A 228 10.11 -9.98 -12.87
CA HIS A 228 10.49 -9.29 -14.10
C HIS A 228 9.86 -9.87 -15.39
N VAL A 229 9.05 -10.88 -15.24
CA VAL A 229 8.20 -11.48 -16.27
C VAL A 229 6.74 -11.42 -15.83
N VAL A 230 5.84 -11.40 -16.80
CA VAL A 230 4.41 -11.41 -16.49
C VAL A 230 4.01 -12.77 -15.91
N GLN A 231 3.41 -12.74 -14.73
CA GLN A 231 2.67 -13.88 -14.19
C GLN A 231 1.17 -13.63 -14.35
N ALA A 232 0.42 -14.63 -14.80
CA ALA A 232 -1.00 -14.48 -15.05
C ALA A 232 -1.74 -14.02 -13.79
N PRO A 233 -2.63 -13.02 -13.90
CA PRO A 233 -3.44 -12.62 -12.75
C PRO A 233 -4.51 -13.66 -12.44
N GLU A 234 -4.94 -13.69 -11.19
CA GLU A 234 -5.99 -14.59 -10.71
C GLU A 234 -7.04 -13.84 -9.89
N CYS A 235 -8.22 -14.45 -9.81
CA CYS A 235 -9.30 -14.02 -8.92
C CYS A 235 -9.30 -14.88 -7.66
N ILE A 236 -8.79 -14.39 -6.54
CA ILE A 236 -8.75 -15.11 -5.27
C ILE A 236 -9.86 -14.55 -4.37
N GLU A 237 -10.83 -15.38 -4.01
CA GLU A 237 -12.00 -14.99 -3.18
C GLU A 237 -12.71 -13.72 -3.68
N GLY A 238 -12.82 -13.59 -5.00
CA GLY A 238 -13.44 -12.43 -5.65
C GLY A 238 -12.57 -11.17 -5.67
N LYS A 239 -11.29 -11.26 -5.27
CA LYS A 239 -10.32 -10.16 -5.29
C LYS A 239 -9.30 -10.34 -6.39
N PRO A 240 -9.00 -9.28 -7.18
CA PRO A 240 -7.99 -9.35 -8.23
C PRO A 240 -6.58 -9.40 -7.62
N VAL A 241 -5.79 -10.36 -8.10
CA VAL A 241 -4.38 -10.55 -7.74
C VAL A 241 -3.56 -10.58 -9.02
N PHE A 242 -2.70 -9.59 -9.18
CA PHE A 242 -1.65 -9.58 -10.20
C PHE A 242 -0.38 -10.11 -9.54
N PHE A 243 0.02 -11.34 -9.85
CA PHE A 243 1.22 -11.95 -9.23
C PHE A 243 2.51 -11.29 -9.67
N SER A 244 2.60 -10.91 -10.94
CA SER A 244 3.68 -10.07 -11.46
C SER A 244 3.21 -9.29 -12.67
N LEU A 245 3.44 -7.99 -12.66
CA LEU A 245 3.19 -7.13 -13.82
C LEU A 245 4.38 -7.14 -14.81
N GLY A 246 5.49 -7.84 -14.50
CA GLY A 246 6.71 -7.80 -15.30
C GLY A 246 7.39 -6.44 -15.30
N ASN A 247 8.31 -6.23 -16.22
CA ASN A 247 9.00 -4.96 -16.39
C ASN A 247 8.12 -3.91 -17.07
N HIS A 248 8.18 -2.68 -16.58
CA HIS A 248 7.61 -1.53 -17.28
C HIS A 248 8.70 -0.65 -17.90
N LEU A 249 9.77 -0.36 -17.15
CA LEU A 249 10.94 0.39 -17.64
C LEU A 249 12.20 -0.25 -17.08
N PHE A 250 12.87 -1.07 -17.85
CA PHE A 250 14.00 -1.88 -17.39
C PHE A 250 14.96 -2.23 -18.54
N ASP A 251 16.24 -2.50 -18.26
CA ASP A 251 17.24 -2.81 -19.26
C ASP A 251 17.63 -4.29 -19.34
N GLN A 252 16.82 -5.18 -18.78
CA GLN A 252 17.02 -6.63 -18.93
C GLN A 252 16.90 -7.05 -20.41
N LYS A 253 17.72 -8.01 -20.83
CA LYS A 253 17.86 -8.40 -22.25
C LYS A 253 17.18 -9.72 -22.60
N TYR A 254 16.62 -10.41 -21.60
CA TYR A 254 15.90 -11.67 -21.84
C TYR A 254 14.58 -11.37 -22.56
N THR A 255 14.22 -12.21 -23.53
CA THR A 255 13.02 -11.99 -24.37
C THR A 255 11.75 -11.92 -23.52
N GLU A 256 11.63 -12.79 -22.54
CA GLU A 256 10.49 -12.90 -21.63
C GLU A 256 10.31 -11.68 -20.73
N THR A 257 11.38 -10.89 -20.52
CA THR A 257 11.33 -9.64 -19.71
C THR A 257 10.95 -8.40 -20.50
N LYS A 258 10.69 -8.54 -21.80
CA LYS A 258 10.29 -7.43 -22.68
C LYS A 258 8.80 -7.14 -22.64
N ASP A 259 8.00 -8.10 -22.21
CA ASP A 259 6.57 -7.96 -22.05
C ASP A 259 6.22 -7.55 -20.61
N GLY A 260 5.28 -6.64 -20.48
CA GLY A 260 4.77 -6.19 -19.19
C GLY A 260 3.26 -5.97 -19.21
N LEU A 261 2.70 -5.74 -18.05
CA LEU A 261 1.31 -5.37 -17.87
C LEU A 261 1.19 -4.05 -17.12
N ILE A 262 0.14 -3.30 -17.44
CA ILE A 262 -0.42 -2.27 -16.58
C ILE A 262 -1.75 -2.80 -16.06
N ALA A 263 -1.89 -2.95 -14.74
CA ALA A 263 -3.18 -3.23 -14.12
C ALA A 263 -4.09 -2.01 -14.33
N ASP A 264 -5.22 -2.21 -15.03
CA ASP A 264 -6.22 -1.18 -15.35
C ASP A 264 -7.48 -1.47 -14.55
N CYS A 265 -7.60 -0.84 -13.40
CA CYS A 265 -8.68 -1.05 -12.46
C CYS A 265 -9.62 0.15 -12.44
N ARG A 266 -10.91 -0.10 -12.43
CA ARG A 266 -11.96 0.93 -12.37
C ARG A 266 -12.85 0.72 -11.17
N ILE A 267 -13.18 1.81 -10.52
CA ILE A 267 -14.22 1.83 -9.50
C ILE A 267 -15.49 2.34 -10.15
N HIS A 268 -16.51 1.49 -10.16
CA HIS A 268 -17.82 1.79 -10.75
C HIS A 268 -18.91 1.18 -9.86
N ASP A 269 -19.92 1.96 -9.53
CA ASP A 269 -21.03 1.55 -8.65
C ASP A 269 -20.57 0.85 -7.34
N GLY A 270 -19.53 1.39 -6.71
CA GLY A 270 -19.01 0.85 -5.46
C GLY A 270 -18.30 -0.50 -5.60
N ARG A 271 -17.95 -0.92 -6.82
CA ARG A 271 -17.19 -2.15 -7.12
C ARG A 271 -15.87 -1.85 -7.79
N LEU A 272 -14.88 -2.68 -7.52
CA LEU A 272 -13.60 -2.66 -8.22
C LEU A 272 -13.64 -3.65 -9.37
N LEU A 273 -13.38 -3.17 -10.58
CA LEU A 273 -13.31 -3.95 -11.81
C LEU A 273 -11.92 -3.81 -12.40
N CYS A 274 -11.15 -4.89 -12.49
CA CYS A 274 -9.79 -4.87 -13.00
C CYS A 274 -9.67 -5.69 -14.29
N GLY A 275 -8.76 -5.26 -15.14
CA GLY A 275 -8.22 -5.95 -16.29
C GLY A 275 -6.79 -5.46 -16.52
N ALA A 276 -6.21 -5.73 -17.70
CA ALA A 276 -4.84 -5.31 -17.96
C ALA A 276 -4.63 -4.74 -19.36
N LEU A 277 -3.66 -3.84 -19.47
CA LEU A 277 -3.08 -3.39 -20.72
C LEU A 277 -1.69 -4.03 -20.88
N ALA A 278 -1.41 -4.60 -22.04
CA ALA A 278 -0.10 -5.13 -22.36
C ALA A 278 0.86 -3.99 -22.74
N THR A 279 2.10 -4.12 -22.32
CA THR A 279 3.22 -3.29 -22.76
C THR A 279 4.32 -4.15 -23.35
N HIS A 280 5.11 -3.59 -24.24
CA HIS A 280 6.25 -4.26 -24.85
C HIS A 280 7.42 -3.30 -25.00
N THR A 281 8.63 -3.80 -24.82
CA THR A 281 9.87 -3.04 -24.98
C THR A 281 10.68 -3.62 -26.15
N ASP A 282 10.76 -2.87 -27.25
CA ASP A 282 11.54 -3.27 -28.43
C ASP A 282 13.05 -3.07 -28.22
N GLU A 283 13.87 -4.01 -28.66
CA GLU A 283 15.31 -3.81 -28.74
C GLU A 283 15.64 -2.73 -29.81
N PRO A 284 16.64 -1.87 -29.62
CA PRO A 284 17.58 -1.83 -28.49
C PRO A 284 17.17 -0.85 -27.37
N THR A 285 15.95 -0.34 -27.37
CA THR A 285 15.48 0.63 -26.36
C THR A 285 15.07 -0.09 -25.07
N ALA A 286 15.15 0.64 -23.93
CA ALA A 286 14.51 0.24 -22.69
C ALA A 286 13.11 0.88 -22.50
N PHE A 287 12.68 1.75 -23.43
CA PHE A 287 11.41 2.48 -23.30
C PHE A 287 10.22 1.61 -23.72
N PRO A 288 9.24 1.46 -22.85
CA PRO A 288 8.06 0.63 -23.13
C PRO A 288 7.13 1.31 -24.12
N LYS A 289 6.34 0.50 -24.80
CA LYS A 289 5.20 0.90 -25.65
C LYS A 289 3.94 0.22 -25.21
N LEU A 290 2.81 0.88 -25.42
CA LEU A 290 1.49 0.29 -25.19
C LEU A 290 1.15 -0.67 -26.32
N ALA A 291 0.92 -1.95 -25.98
CA ALA A 291 0.58 -3.01 -26.94
C ALA A 291 -0.95 -3.31 -27.01
N GLY A 292 -1.77 -2.63 -26.20
CA GLY A 292 -3.24 -2.76 -26.19
C GLY A 292 -3.79 -3.54 -25.00
N ARG A 293 -5.05 -4.00 -25.09
CA ARG A 293 -5.69 -4.79 -24.02
C ARG A 293 -5.10 -6.21 -23.97
N ASN A 294 -4.90 -6.72 -22.76
CA ASN A 294 -4.54 -8.13 -22.54
C ASN A 294 -5.81 -8.96 -22.30
N ALA A 295 -6.30 -9.61 -23.34
CA ALA A 295 -7.55 -10.37 -23.29
C ALA A 295 -7.50 -11.56 -22.32
N ALA A 296 -6.34 -12.19 -22.12
CA ALA A 296 -6.19 -13.31 -21.19
C ALA A 296 -6.32 -12.83 -19.73
N ALA A 297 -5.68 -11.70 -19.38
CA ALA A 297 -5.83 -11.10 -18.07
C ALA A 297 -7.27 -10.62 -17.82
N ASP A 298 -7.91 -10.01 -18.82
CA ASP A 298 -9.31 -9.56 -18.72
C ASP A 298 -10.24 -10.77 -18.47
N GLN A 299 -10.01 -11.89 -19.14
CA GLN A 299 -10.78 -13.11 -18.96
C GLN A 299 -10.54 -13.73 -17.57
N ALA A 300 -9.29 -13.78 -17.10
CA ALA A 300 -8.95 -14.31 -15.78
C ALA A 300 -9.62 -13.52 -14.64
N LEU A 301 -9.81 -12.22 -14.84
CA LEU A 301 -10.39 -11.32 -13.84
C LEU A 301 -11.88 -11.02 -14.05
N ALA A 302 -12.53 -11.57 -15.09
CA ALA A 302 -13.93 -11.26 -15.43
C ALA A 302 -14.93 -11.53 -14.30
N GLY A 303 -14.64 -12.47 -13.39
CA GLY A 303 -15.44 -12.77 -12.20
C GLY A 303 -15.09 -11.96 -10.95
N CYS A 304 -14.02 -11.15 -11.01
CA CYS A 304 -13.52 -10.36 -9.90
C CYS A 304 -14.19 -8.98 -9.88
N ALA A 305 -15.07 -8.76 -8.93
CA ALA A 305 -15.75 -7.47 -8.74
C ALA A 305 -16.00 -7.20 -7.26
N PRO A 306 -14.94 -7.08 -6.42
CA PRO A 306 -15.14 -6.90 -5.00
C PRO A 306 -15.91 -5.61 -4.72
N GLN A 307 -16.86 -5.70 -3.79
CA GLN A 307 -17.56 -4.54 -3.25
C GLN A 307 -16.59 -3.74 -2.38
N LEU A 308 -16.57 -2.43 -2.57
CA LEU A 308 -15.79 -1.54 -1.71
C LEU A 308 -16.34 -1.54 -0.28
N GLY A 309 -15.45 -1.46 0.68
CA GLY A 309 -15.83 -1.38 2.08
C GLY A 309 -16.49 -0.03 2.43
N PRO A 310 -17.28 0.02 3.50
CA PRO A 310 -17.97 1.23 3.92
C PRO A 310 -17.02 2.29 4.54
N GLY A 311 -15.76 1.91 4.84
CA GLY A 311 -14.89 2.69 5.72
C GLY A 311 -15.40 2.68 7.17
N ALA A 312 -14.85 3.51 8.04
CA ALA A 312 -15.25 3.60 9.44
C ALA A 312 -16.48 4.50 9.60
N GLN A 313 -17.61 3.93 10.04
CA GLN A 313 -18.81 4.68 10.37
C GLN A 313 -19.29 4.34 11.78
N ILE A 314 -19.46 5.35 12.62
CA ILE A 314 -19.91 5.20 14.00
C ILE A 314 -20.86 6.34 14.35
N SER A 315 -22.05 6.01 14.87
CA SER A 315 -23.02 7.00 15.38
C SER A 315 -23.32 8.14 14.40
N GLY A 316 -23.43 7.82 13.10
CA GLY A 316 -23.70 8.78 12.05
C GLY A 316 -22.51 9.68 11.66
N VAL A 317 -21.31 9.34 12.12
CA VAL A 317 -20.05 9.99 11.74
C VAL A 317 -19.22 9.03 10.91
N THR A 318 -18.79 9.45 9.73
CA THR A 318 -17.79 8.76 8.92
C THR A 318 -16.40 9.22 9.36
N ILE A 319 -15.54 8.28 9.73
CA ILE A 319 -14.16 8.57 10.13
C ILE A 319 -13.26 8.29 8.94
N ARG A 320 -12.46 9.28 8.57
CA ARG A 320 -11.51 9.19 7.46
C ARG A 320 -10.12 9.60 7.95
N PRO A 321 -9.05 8.96 7.47
CA PRO A 321 -7.70 9.45 7.69
C PRO A 321 -7.48 10.71 6.86
N GLU A 322 -6.64 11.61 7.35
CA GLU A 322 -6.08 12.69 6.55
C GLU A 322 -5.42 12.10 5.29
N PRO A 323 -5.78 12.57 4.09
CA PRO A 323 -5.15 12.06 2.88
C PRO A 323 -3.68 12.47 2.82
N TRP A 324 -2.85 11.61 2.26
CA TRP A 324 -1.43 11.93 2.07
C TRP A 324 -1.23 13.24 1.31
N SER A 325 -0.27 14.04 1.77
CA SER A 325 0.24 15.21 1.06
C SER A 325 1.77 15.33 1.23
N PRO A 326 2.48 16.01 0.30
CA PRO A 326 3.94 16.15 0.38
C PRO A 326 4.45 16.83 1.64
N ASP A 327 3.65 17.69 2.25
CA ASP A 327 4.02 18.47 3.44
C ASP A 327 3.77 17.73 4.76
N GLN A 328 3.23 16.50 4.69
CA GLN A 328 2.92 15.76 5.90
C GLN A 328 4.14 15.07 6.50
N PRO A 329 4.24 15.04 7.84
CA PRO A 329 5.18 14.16 8.53
C PRO A 329 4.89 12.68 8.16
N VAL A 330 5.94 11.91 7.95
CA VAL A 330 5.85 10.48 7.61
C VAL A 330 5.18 9.66 8.71
N ASN A 331 5.25 10.10 9.96
CA ASN A 331 4.78 9.35 11.11
C ASN A 331 3.46 9.91 11.66
N GLY A 332 2.53 9.00 11.89
CA GLY A 332 1.25 9.27 12.53
C GLY A 332 0.14 9.68 11.55
N ILE A 333 -1.08 9.51 12.01
CA ILE A 333 -2.31 9.69 11.26
C ILE A 333 -3.20 10.69 12.00
N ILE A 334 -3.81 11.62 11.28
CA ILE A 334 -4.91 12.44 11.76
C ILE A 334 -6.21 11.80 11.30
N LEU A 335 -7.17 11.70 12.19
CA LEU A 335 -8.51 11.20 11.88
C LEU A 335 -9.47 12.37 11.79
N ASP A 336 -10.23 12.43 10.71
CA ASP A 336 -11.28 13.41 10.45
C ASP A 336 -12.65 12.76 10.63
N GLY A 337 -13.54 13.43 11.35
CA GLY A 337 -14.94 13.02 11.43
C GLY A 337 -15.82 13.84 10.48
N TYR A 338 -16.61 13.16 9.65
CA TYR A 338 -17.53 13.76 8.69
C TYR A 338 -18.97 13.35 9.01
N LYS A 339 -19.90 14.29 8.92
CA LYS A 339 -21.33 13.99 8.82
C LYS A 339 -21.76 14.16 7.37
N ILE A 340 -22.53 13.21 6.88
CA ILE A 340 -23.16 13.32 5.57
C ILE A 340 -24.40 14.20 5.73
N GLU A 341 -24.46 15.29 4.98
CA GLU A 341 -25.63 16.21 4.92
C GLU A 341 -26.68 15.66 3.93
N ASP A 342 -27.86 16.22 3.92
CA ASP A 342 -29.00 15.75 3.10
C ASP A 342 -28.73 15.80 1.58
N ASP A 343 -27.78 16.60 1.13
CA ASP A 343 -27.33 16.69 -0.26
C ASP A 343 -26.25 15.65 -0.62
N GLY A 344 -25.87 14.77 0.33
CA GLY A 344 -24.81 13.77 0.17
C GLY A 344 -23.40 14.32 0.39
N ALA A 345 -23.23 15.62 0.62
CA ALA A 345 -21.92 16.19 0.90
C ALA A 345 -21.44 15.84 2.32
N GLY A 346 -20.17 15.52 2.44
CA GLY A 346 -19.55 15.26 3.74
C GLY A 346 -19.06 16.58 4.37
N LYS A 347 -19.60 16.94 5.54
CA LYS A 347 -19.14 18.07 6.33
C LYS A 347 -18.19 17.64 7.42
N LEU A 348 -16.97 18.19 7.42
CA LEU A 348 -16.02 18.00 8.51
C LEU A 348 -16.60 18.57 9.82
N VAL A 349 -16.76 17.71 10.81
CA VAL A 349 -17.30 18.09 12.12
C VAL A 349 -16.22 18.16 13.20
N TRP A 350 -15.15 17.38 13.06
CA TRP A 350 -14.00 17.40 13.96
C TRP A 350 -12.76 16.80 13.27
N GLN A 351 -11.58 17.11 13.81
CA GLN A 351 -10.30 16.56 13.48
C GLN A 351 -9.57 16.13 14.74
N SER A 352 -8.93 14.96 14.75
CA SER A 352 -8.13 14.49 15.87
C SER A 352 -6.76 15.18 15.92
N ARG A 353 -6.03 14.97 17.00
CA ARG A 353 -4.58 15.17 16.99
C ARG A 353 -3.92 14.07 16.16
N ARG A 354 -2.69 14.32 15.69
CA ARG A 354 -1.88 13.27 15.06
C ARG A 354 -1.59 12.15 16.05
N GLN A 355 -1.86 10.92 15.66
CA GLN A 355 -1.76 9.72 16.49
C GLN A 355 -0.81 8.72 15.83
N THR A 356 -0.03 8.01 16.65
CA THR A 356 0.86 6.93 16.19
C THR A 356 0.10 5.61 16.15
N LEU A 357 -0.94 5.54 15.32
CA LEU A 357 -1.78 4.36 15.14
C LEU A 357 -0.99 3.22 14.52
N VAL A 358 -1.00 2.07 15.17
CA VAL A 358 -0.47 0.80 14.65
C VAL A 358 -1.60 -0.07 14.14
N SER A 359 -2.74 -0.07 14.85
CA SER A 359 -3.95 -0.79 14.45
C SER A 359 -5.17 0.00 14.94
N LEU A 360 -6.28 -0.17 14.24
CA LEU A 360 -7.58 0.40 14.60
C LEU A 360 -8.68 -0.62 14.31
N GLN A 361 -9.62 -0.74 15.20
CA GLN A 361 -10.75 -1.65 15.07
C GLN A 361 -12.02 -0.98 15.60
N LEU A 362 -13.11 -1.06 14.83
CA LEU A 362 -14.44 -0.77 15.33
C LEU A 362 -14.88 -1.96 16.20
N VAL A 363 -15.12 -1.70 17.47
CA VAL A 363 -15.55 -2.70 18.46
C VAL A 363 -17.03 -2.49 18.76
N THR A 364 -17.82 -3.53 18.56
CA THR A 364 -19.29 -3.48 18.65
C THR A 364 -19.87 -4.44 19.70
N SER A 365 -19.08 -5.41 20.13
CA SER A 365 -19.51 -6.45 21.07
C SER A 365 -19.02 -6.21 22.50
N MET A 366 -18.01 -5.34 22.66
CA MET A 366 -17.37 -5.03 23.94
C MET A 366 -18.27 -4.19 24.87
N ALA A 367 -19.11 -3.32 24.31
CA ALA A 367 -19.96 -2.40 25.04
C ALA A 367 -21.31 -2.20 24.34
N ALA A 368 -22.26 -1.57 25.05
CA ALA A 368 -23.59 -1.28 24.52
C ALA A 368 -23.58 -0.32 23.31
N GLU A 369 -22.56 0.55 23.25
CA GLU A 369 -22.37 1.46 22.14
C GLU A 369 -21.08 1.12 21.39
N PRO A 370 -21.06 1.24 20.05
CA PRO A 370 -19.84 1.03 19.27
C PRO A 370 -18.72 1.99 19.70
N MET A 371 -17.50 1.46 19.80
CA MET A 371 -16.31 2.23 20.15
C MET A 371 -15.17 1.92 19.17
N LEU A 372 -14.11 2.70 19.24
CA LEU A 372 -12.86 2.42 18.55
C LEU A 372 -11.83 1.87 19.55
N LEU A 373 -11.29 0.71 19.24
CA LEU A 373 -10.09 0.18 19.86
C LEU A 373 -8.90 0.55 18.98
N SER A 374 -7.98 1.34 19.48
CA SER A 374 -6.72 1.63 18.79
C SER A 374 -5.54 1.02 19.54
N LEU A 375 -4.54 0.60 18.78
CA LEU A 375 -3.22 0.27 19.29
C LEU A 375 -2.27 1.37 18.86
N GLU A 376 -1.64 2.03 19.84
CA GLU A 376 -0.82 3.22 19.62
C GLU A 376 0.55 3.06 20.29
N ARG A 377 1.60 3.64 19.71
CA ARG A 377 2.92 3.66 20.33
C ARG A 377 3.05 4.92 21.21
N HIS A 378 3.15 4.70 22.51
CA HIS A 378 3.33 5.76 23.48
C HIS A 378 4.34 5.39 24.56
N ASN A 379 5.04 6.42 25.08
CA ASN A 379 5.77 6.28 26.33
C ASN A 379 4.80 6.15 27.51
N SER A 380 5.12 5.33 28.46
CA SER A 380 4.34 5.14 29.68
C SER A 380 5.19 5.42 30.91
N SER A 381 4.63 6.17 31.85
CA SER A 381 5.25 6.40 33.16
C SER A 381 5.28 5.15 34.07
N ILE A 382 4.67 4.04 33.65
CA ILE A 382 4.64 2.80 34.43
C ILE A 382 5.92 1.99 34.18
N ASP A 383 6.36 1.90 32.93
CA ASP A 383 7.54 1.12 32.51
C ASP A 383 8.64 1.97 31.88
N ASP A 384 8.40 3.27 31.70
CA ASP A 384 9.29 4.26 31.06
C ASP A 384 9.78 3.85 29.66
N GLU A 385 8.99 3.01 28.97
CA GLU A 385 9.28 2.54 27.61
C GLU A 385 8.24 3.02 26.61
N VAL A 386 8.68 3.24 25.36
CA VAL A 386 7.81 3.44 24.21
C VAL A 386 7.30 2.07 23.76
N GLY A 387 6.12 1.68 24.22
CA GLY A 387 5.48 0.42 23.90
C GLY A 387 4.15 0.57 23.16
N LEU A 388 3.63 -0.55 22.68
CA LEU A 388 2.29 -0.62 22.11
C LEU A 388 1.25 -0.56 23.24
N ARG A 389 0.30 0.37 23.12
CA ARG A 389 -0.71 0.65 24.15
C ARG A 389 -2.11 0.60 23.54
N PRO A 390 -3.07 -0.08 24.16
CA PRO A 390 -4.46 -0.06 23.71
C PRO A 390 -5.18 1.16 24.27
N TYR A 391 -5.99 1.78 23.43
CA TYR A 391 -6.88 2.88 23.77
C TYR A 391 -8.30 2.54 23.31
N VAL A 392 -9.29 3.00 24.10
CA VAL A 392 -10.69 2.84 23.75
C VAL A 392 -11.33 4.22 23.66
N TYR A 393 -11.91 4.52 22.51
CA TYR A 393 -12.55 5.79 22.24
C TYR A 393 -14.04 5.62 21.92
N ALA A 394 -14.88 6.44 22.51
CA ALA A 394 -16.22 6.71 21.99
C ALA A 394 -16.14 7.89 21.02
N ILE A 395 -17.10 7.96 20.09
CA ILE A 395 -17.25 9.07 19.16
C ILE A 395 -18.21 10.10 19.76
N GLY A 396 -17.69 11.28 20.03
CA GLY A 396 -18.48 12.43 20.44
C GLY A 396 -18.78 13.40 19.29
N PRO A 397 -19.63 14.39 19.53
CA PRO A 397 -19.96 15.41 18.53
C PRO A 397 -18.75 16.26 18.11
N ASN A 398 -17.75 16.37 18.97
CA ASN A 398 -16.57 17.21 18.77
C ASN A 398 -15.25 16.40 18.69
N GLY A 399 -15.31 15.08 18.47
CA GLY A 399 -14.13 14.24 18.33
C GLY A 399 -14.14 12.95 19.14
N LEU A 400 -12.95 12.38 19.25
CA LEU A 400 -12.70 11.16 19.98
C LEU A 400 -12.72 11.43 21.50
N ILE A 401 -13.56 10.70 22.22
CA ILE A 401 -13.64 10.75 23.68
C ILE A 401 -12.97 9.50 24.24
N ALA A 402 -11.80 9.66 24.84
CA ALA A 402 -11.12 8.53 25.47
C ALA A 402 -11.96 7.97 26.63
N ARG A 403 -12.40 6.73 26.49
CA ARG A 403 -13.04 5.96 27.57
C ARG A 403 -12.00 5.25 28.41
N TRP A 404 -10.91 4.85 27.78
CA TRP A 404 -9.77 4.26 28.46
C TRP A 404 -8.48 4.56 27.71
N ARG A 405 -7.45 4.86 28.47
CA ARG A 405 -6.07 5.07 28.00
C ARG A 405 -5.20 4.10 28.74
N GLY A 406 -4.96 2.93 28.12
CA GLY A 406 -4.18 1.88 28.74
C GLY A 406 -2.72 2.25 28.80
N SER A 407 -2.17 2.40 29.99
CA SER A 407 -0.72 2.53 30.15
C SER A 407 -0.03 1.22 29.81
N ALA A 408 -0.54 0.10 30.31
CA ALA A 408 -0.16 -1.25 29.98
C ALA A 408 -1.32 -2.20 30.30
N LEU A 409 -1.46 -3.29 29.58
CA LEU A 409 -2.10 -4.51 30.04
C LEU A 409 -1.09 -5.26 30.96
N ALA A 410 -1.44 -6.49 31.35
CA ALA A 410 -0.61 -7.25 32.31
C ALA A 410 0.85 -7.48 31.87
N TRP A 411 1.11 -7.48 30.54
CA TRP A 411 2.43 -7.69 29.93
C TRP A 411 2.64 -6.75 28.74
N PRO A 412 3.88 -6.58 28.26
CA PRO A 412 4.14 -5.81 27.04
C PRO A 412 3.34 -6.32 25.86
N LEU A 413 2.56 -5.43 25.24
CA LEU A 413 1.64 -5.79 24.17
C LEU A 413 2.37 -5.94 22.84
N VAL A 414 2.03 -6.99 22.10
CA VAL A 414 2.43 -7.21 20.71
C VAL A 414 1.27 -6.96 19.77
N ASP A 415 0.06 -7.46 20.12
CA ASP A 415 -1.17 -7.24 19.36
C ASP A 415 -2.40 -7.40 20.26
N ALA A 416 -3.53 -6.82 19.86
CA ALA A 416 -4.81 -7.03 20.52
C ALA A 416 -5.96 -6.86 19.54
N VAL A 417 -6.93 -7.78 19.60
CA VAL A 417 -8.09 -7.85 18.70
C VAL A 417 -9.33 -8.21 19.51
N GLU A 418 -10.47 -7.57 19.24
CA GLU A 418 -11.76 -7.98 19.81
C GLU A 418 -12.26 -9.25 19.12
N SER A 419 -12.67 -10.24 19.89
CA SER A 419 -13.42 -11.38 19.39
C SER A 419 -14.89 -11.03 19.13
N LYS A 420 -15.60 -11.91 18.42
CA LYS A 420 -17.05 -11.75 18.16
C LYS A 420 -17.89 -11.68 19.44
N ASP A 421 -17.39 -12.26 20.54
CA ASP A 421 -18.06 -12.32 21.85
C ASP A 421 -17.65 -11.13 22.77
N GLY A 422 -17.00 -10.09 22.23
CA GLY A 422 -16.60 -8.90 22.96
C GLY A 422 -15.45 -9.11 23.95
N VAL A 423 -14.63 -10.14 23.70
CA VAL A 423 -13.42 -10.40 24.48
C VAL A 423 -12.24 -9.77 23.78
N LEU A 424 -11.42 -9.01 24.49
CA LEU A 424 -10.14 -8.53 23.99
C LEU A 424 -9.11 -9.65 24.11
N CYS A 425 -8.76 -10.25 22.99
CA CYS A 425 -7.66 -11.21 22.87
C CYS A 425 -6.37 -10.44 22.69
N ALA A 426 -5.37 -10.66 23.53
CA ALA A 426 -4.12 -9.92 23.49
C ALA A 426 -2.91 -10.87 23.41
N LEU A 427 -2.02 -10.58 22.49
CA LEU A 427 -0.71 -11.22 22.35
C LEU A 427 0.33 -10.37 23.07
N HIS A 428 1.02 -10.96 24.00
CA HIS A 428 2.04 -10.32 24.82
C HIS A 428 3.41 -10.91 24.55
N ARG A 429 4.46 -10.12 24.74
CA ARG A 429 5.85 -10.56 24.69
C ARG A 429 6.27 -11.02 26.08
N GLY A 430 6.87 -12.20 26.14
CA GLY A 430 7.40 -12.77 27.37
C GLY A 430 6.31 -13.25 28.35
N ASP A 431 6.77 -13.74 29.46
CA ASP A 431 5.97 -14.26 30.57
C ASP A 431 6.13 -13.43 31.85
N SER A 432 6.99 -12.41 31.82
CA SER A 432 7.25 -11.51 32.95
C SER A 432 6.39 -10.25 32.88
N PHE A 433 5.80 -9.90 33.99
CA PHE A 433 5.10 -8.65 34.17
C PHE A 433 6.09 -7.48 34.21
N LEU A 434 5.91 -6.47 33.39
CA LEU A 434 6.62 -5.19 33.29
C LEU A 434 8.02 -5.19 32.62
N LEU A 435 8.87 -6.18 32.83
CA LEU A 435 10.24 -6.17 32.29
C LEU A 435 10.59 -7.53 31.68
N PRO A 436 10.10 -7.87 30.47
CA PRO A 436 10.56 -9.09 29.82
C PRO A 436 12.03 -8.92 29.45
N ASP A 437 12.78 -10.01 29.56
CA ASP A 437 14.12 -10.07 28.97
C ASP A 437 14.04 -9.68 27.49
N PRO A 438 14.76 -8.65 27.02
CA PRO A 438 14.76 -8.26 25.61
C PRO A 438 15.13 -9.39 24.65
N ALA A 439 15.89 -10.39 25.12
CA ALA A 439 16.26 -11.58 24.36
C ALA A 439 15.12 -12.61 24.26
N THR A 440 14.05 -12.48 25.07
CA THR A 440 12.94 -13.44 25.07
C THR A 440 12.13 -13.29 23.78
N LYS A 441 11.99 -14.39 23.05
CA LYS A 441 11.12 -14.53 21.87
C LYS A 441 9.79 -15.20 22.20
N SER A 442 9.58 -15.60 23.45
CA SER A 442 8.32 -16.20 23.87
C SER A 442 7.18 -15.20 23.81
N THR A 443 6.00 -15.66 23.40
CA THR A 443 4.78 -14.90 23.42
C THR A 443 3.74 -15.58 24.28
N ARG A 444 2.81 -14.81 24.82
CA ARG A 444 1.70 -15.29 25.64
C ARG A 444 0.40 -14.67 25.16
N ILE A 445 -0.64 -15.49 25.05
CA ILE A 445 -2.01 -15.02 24.83
C ILE A 445 -2.69 -14.85 26.17
N ALA A 446 -3.36 -13.71 26.34
CA ALA A 446 -4.23 -13.42 27.47
C ALA A 446 -5.56 -12.83 26.97
N ALA A 447 -6.60 -12.94 27.77
CA ALA A 447 -7.91 -12.42 27.43
C ALA A 447 -8.43 -11.47 28.49
N TYR A 448 -9.16 -10.46 28.03
CA TYR A 448 -9.69 -9.41 28.90
C TYR A 448 -11.13 -9.10 28.51
N ARG A 449 -11.94 -8.73 29.51
CA ARG A 449 -13.30 -8.27 29.32
C ARG A 449 -13.44 -6.81 29.74
N TRP A 450 -14.14 -6.05 28.92
CA TRP A 450 -14.49 -4.67 29.25
C TRP A 450 -15.50 -4.63 30.38
N ASN A 451 -15.24 -3.84 31.43
CA ASN A 451 -16.09 -3.72 32.61
C ASN A 451 -16.79 -2.34 32.74
N GLY A 452 -16.78 -1.53 31.65
CA GLY A 452 -17.33 -0.19 31.60
C GLY A 452 -16.33 0.92 31.93
N PHE A 453 -15.20 0.59 32.57
CA PHE A 453 -14.17 1.54 32.98
C PHE A 453 -12.77 1.13 32.46
N GLY A 454 -12.52 -0.14 32.28
CA GLY A 454 -11.25 -0.72 31.84
C GLY A 454 -11.39 -2.21 31.53
N PHE A 455 -10.27 -2.90 31.52
CA PHE A 455 -10.19 -4.31 31.20
C PHE A 455 -9.89 -5.16 32.45
N THR A 456 -10.69 -6.20 32.63
CA THR A 456 -10.47 -7.23 33.65
C THR A 456 -9.99 -8.51 32.98
N GLY A 457 -8.87 -9.06 33.44
CA GLY A 457 -8.35 -10.34 32.96
C GLY A 457 -9.35 -11.47 33.22
N ILE A 458 -9.49 -12.35 32.26
CA ILE A 458 -10.34 -13.55 32.33
C ILE A 458 -9.54 -14.76 31.84
N ASP A 459 -10.07 -15.97 32.04
CA ASP A 459 -9.52 -17.15 31.42
C ASP A 459 -9.55 -17.01 29.90
N THR A 460 -8.46 -17.38 29.23
CA THR A 460 -8.32 -17.20 27.79
C THR A 460 -9.20 -18.17 27.04
N PRO A 461 -10.23 -17.70 26.32
CA PRO A 461 -11.10 -18.58 25.57
C PRO A 461 -10.40 -19.10 24.31
N PRO A 462 -10.80 -20.29 23.78
CA PRO A 462 -10.13 -20.95 22.66
C PRO A 462 -10.07 -20.10 21.38
N GLU A 463 -11.05 -19.24 21.15
CA GLU A 463 -11.10 -18.36 19.97
C GLU A 463 -9.97 -17.32 19.91
N CYS A 464 -9.33 -16.98 21.04
CA CYS A 464 -8.23 -16.03 21.04
C CYS A 464 -6.98 -16.55 20.32
N GLU A 465 -6.77 -17.87 20.35
CA GLU A 465 -5.60 -18.46 19.72
C GLU A 465 -5.61 -18.29 18.19
N PRO A 466 -6.64 -18.73 17.43
CA PRO A 466 -6.68 -18.53 15.99
C PRO A 466 -6.71 -17.05 15.59
N ILE A 467 -7.45 -16.19 16.30
CA ILE A 467 -7.56 -14.77 15.99
C ILE A 467 -6.18 -14.05 16.02
N LEU A 468 -5.29 -14.47 16.93
CA LEU A 468 -3.97 -13.89 17.11
C LEU A 468 -2.87 -14.65 16.36
N LEU A 469 -3.00 -15.97 16.23
CA LEU A 469 -1.99 -16.83 15.61
C LEU A 469 -2.17 -16.95 14.10
N ASP A 470 -3.35 -16.75 13.56
CA ASP A 470 -3.59 -16.63 12.11
C ASP A 470 -2.89 -15.39 11.54
N SER A 471 -2.64 -14.39 12.38
CA SER A 471 -1.78 -13.24 12.06
C SER A 471 -0.27 -13.50 12.29
N SER A 472 0.10 -14.63 12.93
CA SER A 472 1.48 -14.98 13.24
C SER A 472 1.72 -16.46 12.98
N VAL A 473 1.95 -16.85 11.71
CA VAL A 473 2.56 -18.17 11.48
C VAL A 473 3.92 -18.15 12.13
N HIS A 474 4.06 -18.91 13.19
CA HIS A 474 5.30 -19.08 13.92
C HIS A 474 6.44 -19.37 12.97
N SER A 475 7.56 -18.71 13.18
CA SER A 475 8.87 -19.15 12.75
C SER A 475 9.15 -20.55 13.33
N ARG A 476 8.54 -21.59 12.76
CA ARG A 476 9.00 -22.96 12.94
C ARG A 476 10.01 -23.25 11.84
N SER A 477 11.22 -23.46 12.30
CA SER A 477 12.42 -23.93 11.61
C SER A 477 13.04 -22.96 10.60
N ALA A 478 14.19 -22.45 11.01
CA ALA A 478 15.24 -22.08 10.09
C ALA A 478 15.42 -23.20 9.07
N VAL A 479 15.00 -22.95 7.83
CA VAL A 479 15.49 -23.71 6.69
C VAL A 479 16.98 -23.42 6.63
N PRO A 480 17.87 -24.43 6.63
CA PRO A 480 19.30 -24.18 6.46
C PRO A 480 19.49 -23.42 5.16
N ALA A 481 20.29 -22.38 5.22
CA ALA A 481 20.72 -21.62 4.06
C ALA A 481 21.17 -22.58 2.96
N ALA A 482 20.47 -22.62 1.85
CA ALA A 482 20.96 -23.25 0.64
C ALA A 482 22.23 -22.49 0.24
N ASN A 483 23.32 -23.20 0.08
CA ASN A 483 24.58 -22.66 -0.43
C ASN A 483 24.29 -21.96 -1.78
N PRO A 484 24.85 -20.77 -2.01
CA PRO A 484 24.79 -20.15 -3.33
C PRO A 484 25.61 -21.01 -4.29
N GLU A 485 25.00 -21.55 -5.31
CA GLU A 485 25.72 -22.07 -6.46
C GLU A 485 26.36 -20.91 -7.24
N PRO A 486 27.59 -21.09 -7.75
CA PRO A 486 28.34 -20.03 -8.41
C PRO A 486 27.90 -19.87 -9.85
N HIS A 487 27.55 -18.65 -10.24
CA HIS A 487 27.53 -18.22 -11.64
C HIS A 487 28.23 -16.89 -11.83
#